data_a66c3dfd51b625c2d1e0d8ca14e80ef7
#
_entry.id   a66c3dfd51b625c2d1e0d8ca14e80ef7
#
_cell.length_a   1.000
_cell.length_b   1.000
_cell.length_c   1.000
_cell.angle_alpha   90.00
_cell.angle_beta   90.00
_cell.angle_gamma   90.00
#
_symmetry.space_group_name_H-M   'P 1'
#
loop_
_entity.id
_entity.type
_entity.pdbx_description
1 polymer ?
#
loop_
_entity_poly.entity_id
_entity_poly.type
_entity_poly.pdbx_seq_one_letter_code
_entity_poly.pdbx_strand_id
1 'polypeptide(L)'
;MHAACEAEARAVDAVESLPLADLVAFVLGAAGHRSRARAAAQRVTAVYPTASDLAAASPAEIAALPGVGAARAVALCSAIALGRRADHRALEPGEPITRSEAVWRHFHPRLAGLKQERFYVLMLDGKGRLMREVRISEGTLTASLVHPREVFRCAIREAAAALILVHNHPSGDPEPSPEDTTLTGRLRAAGELLGIRILDHVVVGHRSWTSFAERGMV
;
A
#
# COMPACT_ATOMS: atom_id res chain seq x y z
N MET A 1 15.44 -36.66 -16.88
CA MET A 1 16.27 -35.51 -16.42
C MET A 1 16.19 -34.30 -17.36
N HIS A 2 16.17 -34.48 -18.70
CA HIS A 2 16.07 -33.39 -19.69
C HIS A 2 14.73 -32.61 -19.65
N ALA A 3 13.60 -33.30 -19.62
CA ALA A 3 12.29 -32.66 -19.65
C ALA A 3 12.00 -31.76 -18.42
N ALA A 4 12.57 -32.06 -17.25
CA ALA A 4 12.42 -31.21 -16.05
C ALA A 4 13.27 -29.94 -16.15
N CYS A 5 14.43 -30.00 -16.81
CA CYS A 5 15.30 -28.83 -17.01
C CYS A 5 14.72 -27.86 -18.06
N GLU A 6 14.06 -28.38 -19.10
CA GLU A 6 13.40 -27.57 -20.13
C GLU A 6 12.13 -26.88 -19.57
N ALA A 7 11.39 -27.55 -18.67
CA ALA A 7 10.24 -26.92 -18.00
C ALA A 7 10.65 -25.77 -17.06
N GLU A 8 11.84 -25.89 -16.44
CA GLU A 8 12.39 -24.81 -15.61
C GLU A 8 12.90 -23.62 -16.42
N ALA A 9 13.57 -23.89 -17.55
CA ALA A 9 14.02 -22.81 -18.44
C ALA A 9 12.83 -22.01 -18.97
N ARG A 10 11.73 -22.66 -19.37
CA ARG A 10 10.49 -21.99 -19.78
C ARG A 10 9.80 -21.24 -18.64
N ALA A 11 9.91 -21.72 -17.39
CA ALA A 11 9.34 -21.04 -16.23
C ALA A 11 10.08 -19.75 -15.88
N VAL A 12 11.38 -19.65 -16.16
CA VAL A 12 12.18 -18.44 -15.93
C VAL A 12 11.69 -17.29 -16.82
N ASP A 13 11.33 -17.60 -18.08
CA ASP A 13 10.86 -16.60 -19.05
C ASP A 13 9.38 -16.19 -18.86
N ALA A 14 8.62 -16.94 -18.05
CA ALA A 14 7.17 -16.78 -17.91
C ALA A 14 6.69 -16.67 -16.45
N VAL A 15 7.57 -16.30 -15.51
CA VAL A 15 7.25 -16.25 -14.06
C VAL A 15 5.99 -15.42 -13.76
N GLU A 16 5.81 -14.31 -14.46
CA GLU A 16 4.66 -13.42 -14.25
C GLU A 16 3.32 -14.06 -14.64
N SER A 17 3.32 -15.04 -15.53
CA SER A 17 2.11 -15.73 -16.00
C SER A 17 1.81 -17.04 -15.29
N LEU A 18 2.66 -17.46 -14.33
CA LEU A 18 2.48 -18.72 -13.62
C LEU A 18 1.29 -18.68 -12.66
N PRO A 19 0.51 -19.79 -12.58
CA PRO A 19 -0.50 -19.94 -11.54
C PRO A 19 0.08 -19.79 -10.13
N LEU A 20 -0.70 -19.25 -9.20
CA LEU A 20 -0.27 -19.03 -7.81
C LEU A 20 0.30 -20.31 -7.16
N ALA A 21 -0.31 -21.46 -7.42
CA ALA A 21 0.15 -22.75 -6.89
C ALA A 21 1.57 -23.11 -7.37
N ASP A 22 1.93 -22.78 -8.61
CA ASP A 22 3.25 -23.05 -9.15
C ASP A 22 4.28 -22.07 -8.58
N LEU A 23 3.96 -20.78 -8.45
CA LEU A 23 4.80 -19.78 -7.76
C LEU A 23 5.10 -20.22 -6.32
N VAL A 24 4.06 -20.60 -5.57
CA VAL A 24 4.22 -21.11 -4.20
C VAL A 24 5.07 -22.38 -4.19
N ALA A 25 4.88 -23.32 -5.13
CA ALA A 25 5.66 -24.54 -5.22
C ALA A 25 7.14 -24.27 -5.47
N PHE A 26 7.48 -23.29 -6.32
CA PHE A 26 8.88 -22.88 -6.54
C PHE A 26 9.51 -22.33 -5.27
N VAL A 27 8.83 -21.43 -4.56
CA VAL A 27 9.34 -20.88 -3.29
C VAL A 27 9.53 -21.97 -2.25
N LEU A 28 8.56 -22.88 -2.09
CA LEU A 28 8.63 -23.97 -1.11
C LEU A 28 9.63 -25.06 -1.50
N GLY A 29 9.92 -25.21 -2.78
CA GLY A 29 10.81 -26.24 -3.36
C GLY A 29 12.26 -25.84 -3.50
N ALA A 30 12.63 -24.60 -3.23
CA ALA A 30 14.01 -24.10 -3.35
C ALA A 30 15.04 -24.92 -2.54
N ALA A 31 14.58 -25.72 -1.58
CA ALA A 31 15.41 -26.63 -0.77
C ALA A 31 15.43 -28.10 -1.26
N GLY A 32 15.09 -28.39 -2.53
CA GLY A 32 15.44 -29.68 -3.17
C GLY A 32 14.37 -30.79 -3.17
N HIS A 33 13.16 -30.59 -2.65
CA HIS A 33 12.09 -31.62 -2.60
C HIS A 33 10.84 -31.22 -3.39
N ARG A 34 10.91 -31.24 -4.72
CA ARG A 34 9.87 -30.73 -5.64
C ARG A 34 8.49 -31.39 -5.48
N SER A 35 8.40 -32.71 -5.32
CA SER A 35 7.10 -33.39 -5.16
C SER A 35 6.40 -33.00 -3.86
N ARG A 36 7.15 -32.91 -2.77
CA ARG A 36 6.63 -32.46 -1.47
C ARG A 36 6.25 -30.98 -1.47
N ALA A 37 7.02 -30.16 -2.17
CA ALA A 37 6.74 -28.73 -2.31
C ALA A 37 5.43 -28.50 -3.09
N ARG A 38 5.19 -29.23 -4.16
CA ARG A 38 3.97 -29.13 -4.95
C ARG A 38 2.73 -29.54 -4.16
N ALA A 39 2.80 -30.63 -3.39
CA ALA A 39 1.72 -31.03 -2.50
C ALA A 39 1.46 -30.01 -1.38
N ALA A 40 2.51 -29.41 -0.83
CA ALA A 40 2.38 -28.32 0.15
C ALA A 40 1.77 -27.06 -0.47
N ALA A 41 2.21 -26.67 -1.67
CA ALA A 41 1.67 -25.53 -2.39
C ALA A 41 0.16 -25.65 -2.68
N GLN A 42 -0.29 -26.84 -3.10
CA GLN A 42 -1.71 -27.12 -3.31
C GLN A 42 -2.54 -26.92 -2.03
N ARG A 43 -2.01 -27.33 -0.86
CA ARG A 43 -2.69 -27.09 0.43
C ARG A 43 -2.71 -25.63 0.79
N VAL A 44 -1.62 -24.91 0.59
CA VAL A 44 -1.53 -23.46 0.83
C VAL A 44 -2.57 -22.72 -0.04
N THR A 45 -2.62 -23.00 -1.33
CA THR A 45 -3.55 -22.32 -2.25
C THR A 45 -5.01 -22.78 -2.10
N ALA A 46 -5.26 -23.94 -1.51
CA ALA A 46 -6.62 -24.36 -1.14
C ALA A 46 -7.17 -23.53 0.04
N VAL A 47 -6.31 -23.11 0.97
CA VAL A 47 -6.69 -22.27 2.12
C VAL A 47 -6.63 -20.78 1.75
N TYR A 48 -5.64 -20.39 0.95
CA TYR A 48 -5.38 -19.02 0.52
C TYR A 48 -5.43 -18.94 -1.02
N PRO A 49 -6.63 -18.82 -1.61
CA PRO A 49 -6.82 -18.93 -3.07
C PRO A 49 -6.23 -17.76 -3.86
N THR A 50 -6.01 -16.60 -3.24
CA THR A 50 -5.40 -15.45 -3.89
C THR A 50 -4.06 -15.06 -3.25
N ALA A 51 -3.23 -14.34 -4.02
CA ALA A 51 -1.99 -13.78 -3.49
C ALA A 51 -2.25 -12.80 -2.33
N SER A 52 -3.38 -12.08 -2.36
CA SER A 52 -3.80 -11.17 -1.28
C SER A 52 -4.15 -11.91 0.00
N ASP A 53 -4.91 -13.02 -0.10
CA ASP A 53 -5.26 -13.84 1.06
C ASP A 53 -4.00 -14.44 1.70
N LEU A 54 -3.12 -14.97 0.86
CA LEU A 54 -1.83 -15.52 1.31
C LEU A 54 -0.95 -14.44 1.97
N ALA A 55 -0.98 -13.24 1.43
CA ALA A 55 -0.22 -12.12 1.94
C ALA A 55 -0.76 -11.55 3.28
N ALA A 56 -2.03 -11.80 3.59
CA ALA A 56 -2.65 -11.43 4.86
C ALA A 56 -2.42 -12.47 5.97
N ALA A 57 -2.05 -13.71 5.61
CA ALA A 57 -1.83 -14.79 6.55
C ALA A 57 -0.54 -14.58 7.37
N SER A 58 -0.59 -14.96 8.65
CA SER A 58 0.59 -14.96 9.51
C SER A 58 1.53 -16.14 9.21
N PRO A 59 2.85 -16.01 9.47
CA PRO A 59 3.78 -17.12 9.33
C PRO A 59 3.40 -18.37 10.15
N ALA A 60 2.76 -18.17 11.31
CA ALA A 60 2.31 -19.27 12.17
C ALA A 60 1.17 -20.05 11.55
N GLU A 61 0.17 -19.39 10.96
CA GLU A 61 -0.93 -20.03 10.25
C GLU A 61 -0.44 -20.84 9.05
N ILE A 62 0.47 -20.27 8.25
CA ILE A 62 1.07 -20.96 7.09
C ILE A 62 1.90 -22.16 7.56
N ALA A 63 2.67 -22.04 8.64
CA ALA A 63 3.50 -23.10 9.18
C ALA A 63 2.71 -24.29 9.71
N ALA A 64 1.49 -24.05 10.19
CA ALA A 64 0.58 -25.06 10.70
C ALA A 64 -0.01 -25.97 9.59
N LEU A 65 0.08 -25.56 8.33
CA LEU A 65 -0.41 -26.37 7.22
C LEU A 65 0.44 -27.64 7.02
N PRO A 66 -0.20 -28.82 6.83
CA PRO A 66 0.52 -30.07 6.67
C PRO A 66 1.57 -30.03 5.56
N GLY A 67 2.82 -30.38 5.91
CA GLY A 67 3.95 -30.43 4.96
C GLY A 67 4.59 -29.08 4.62
N VAL A 68 4.16 -27.98 5.26
CA VAL A 68 4.82 -26.67 5.13
C VAL A 68 5.92 -26.53 6.19
N GLY A 69 5.56 -26.39 7.45
CA GLY A 69 6.48 -26.18 8.56
C GLY A 69 7.12 -24.78 8.59
N ALA A 70 7.81 -24.46 9.69
CA ALA A 70 8.28 -23.11 9.97
C ALA A 70 9.25 -22.55 8.89
N ALA A 71 10.23 -23.33 8.45
CA ALA A 71 11.24 -22.86 7.49
C ALA A 71 10.60 -22.46 6.14
N ARG A 72 9.67 -23.27 5.64
CA ARG A 72 8.97 -22.97 4.38
C ARG A 72 7.98 -21.80 4.53
N ALA A 73 7.31 -21.70 5.67
CA ALA A 73 6.44 -20.55 5.97
C ALA A 73 7.24 -19.25 5.97
N VAL A 74 8.40 -19.22 6.63
CA VAL A 74 9.30 -18.06 6.62
C VAL A 74 9.77 -17.74 5.21
N ALA A 75 10.18 -18.73 4.40
CA ALA A 75 10.60 -18.50 3.02
C ALA A 75 9.47 -17.88 2.17
N LEU A 76 8.25 -18.39 2.30
CA LEU A 76 7.08 -17.87 1.59
C LEU A 76 6.72 -16.45 2.02
N CYS A 77 6.66 -16.19 3.33
CA CYS A 77 6.43 -14.84 3.85
C CYS A 77 7.54 -13.87 3.46
N SER A 78 8.80 -14.32 3.39
CA SER A 78 9.92 -13.50 2.94
C SER A 78 9.82 -13.14 1.46
N ALA A 79 9.42 -14.09 0.60
CA ALA A 79 9.19 -13.84 -0.83
C ALA A 79 8.07 -12.81 -1.03
N ILE A 80 6.96 -12.93 -0.29
CA ILE A 80 5.87 -11.96 -0.30
C ILE A 80 6.35 -10.59 0.18
N ALA A 81 7.12 -10.54 1.27
CA ALA A 81 7.66 -9.30 1.80
C ALA A 81 8.65 -8.63 0.83
N LEU A 82 9.45 -9.40 0.10
CA LEU A 82 10.33 -8.89 -0.96
C LEU A 82 9.52 -8.32 -2.12
N GLY A 83 8.49 -9.02 -2.59
CA GLY A 83 7.58 -8.54 -3.62
C GLY A 83 6.91 -7.21 -3.22
N ARG A 84 6.38 -7.15 -2.01
CA ARG A 84 5.82 -5.90 -1.46
C ARG A 84 6.86 -4.77 -1.44
N ARG A 85 8.10 -5.02 -1.03
CA ARG A 85 9.15 -3.99 -1.01
C ARG A 85 9.58 -3.59 -2.43
N ALA A 86 9.58 -4.51 -3.38
CA ALA A 86 9.89 -4.22 -4.78
C ALA A 86 8.78 -3.41 -5.47
N ASP A 87 7.50 -3.72 -5.17
CA ASP A 87 6.35 -2.95 -5.64
C ASP A 87 6.23 -1.58 -4.92
N HIS A 88 6.95 -1.43 -3.80
CA HIS A 88 7.08 -0.19 -3.04
C HIS A 88 8.07 0.76 -3.69
N ARG A 89 7.65 1.38 -4.76
CA ARG A 89 8.26 2.64 -5.15
C ARG A 89 7.74 3.72 -4.21
N ALA A 90 8.47 3.94 -3.13
CA ALA A 90 8.22 5.08 -2.27
C ALA A 90 8.29 6.36 -3.12
N LEU A 91 7.40 7.31 -2.85
CA LEU A 91 7.51 8.63 -3.44
C LEU A 91 8.82 9.28 -2.95
N GLU A 92 9.70 9.63 -3.86
CA GLU A 92 10.97 10.26 -3.53
C GLU A 92 10.86 11.79 -3.68
N PRO A 93 11.54 12.56 -2.82
CA PRO A 93 11.62 14.01 -3.00
C PRO A 93 12.14 14.37 -4.40
N GLY A 94 11.45 15.30 -5.07
CA GLY A 94 11.73 15.72 -6.44
C GLY A 94 10.97 14.96 -7.52
N GLU A 95 10.30 13.85 -7.21
CA GLU A 95 9.45 13.12 -8.15
C GLU A 95 8.07 13.79 -8.31
N PRO A 96 7.54 13.90 -9.56
CA PRO A 96 6.20 14.41 -9.78
C PRO A 96 5.15 13.40 -9.36
N ILE A 97 4.11 13.86 -8.66
CA ILE A 97 2.94 13.06 -8.31
C ILE A 97 1.85 13.33 -9.32
N THR A 98 1.59 12.37 -10.20
CA THR A 98 0.64 12.50 -11.32
C THR A 98 -0.62 11.64 -11.18
N ARG A 99 -0.64 10.70 -10.22
CA ARG A 99 -1.74 9.75 -10.01
C ARG A 99 -1.96 9.50 -8.53
N SER A 100 -3.20 9.40 -8.12
CA SER A 100 -3.61 9.03 -6.76
C SER A 100 -3.10 7.64 -6.36
N GLU A 101 -3.01 6.72 -7.33
CA GLU A 101 -2.49 5.37 -7.11
C GLU A 101 -1.05 5.37 -6.57
N ALA A 102 -0.19 6.29 -7.04
CA ALA A 102 1.18 6.41 -6.54
C ALA A 102 1.20 6.84 -5.06
N VAL A 103 0.28 7.73 -4.68
CA VAL A 103 0.08 8.14 -3.28
C VAL A 103 -0.39 6.96 -2.45
N TRP A 104 -1.40 6.23 -2.93
CA TRP A 104 -1.89 5.03 -2.25
C TRP A 104 -0.80 3.98 -2.08
N ARG A 105 -0.06 3.63 -3.12
CA ARG A 105 1.05 2.65 -3.05
C ARG A 105 2.12 3.05 -2.03
N HIS A 106 2.42 4.35 -1.95
CA HIS A 106 3.38 4.88 -0.97
C HIS A 106 2.89 4.73 0.48
N PHE A 107 1.60 4.98 0.74
CA PHE A 107 1.04 4.99 2.10
C PHE A 107 0.47 3.65 2.55
N HIS A 108 -0.11 2.87 1.64
CA HIS A 108 -0.83 1.63 1.96
C HIS A 108 -0.09 0.68 2.91
N PRO A 109 1.20 0.36 2.75
CA PRO A 109 1.88 -0.57 3.62
C PRO A 109 2.16 -0.06 5.03
N ARG A 110 2.13 1.25 5.18
CA ARG A 110 2.34 1.91 6.46
C ARG A 110 1.04 2.19 7.18
N LEU A 111 -0.06 2.30 6.45
CA LEU A 111 -1.36 2.73 6.97
C LEU A 111 -2.42 1.64 6.95
N ALA A 112 -2.39 0.71 5.99
CA ALA A 112 -3.35 -0.37 5.93
C ALA A 112 -3.24 -1.27 7.16
N GLY A 113 -4.38 -1.49 7.83
CA GLY A 113 -4.44 -2.31 9.03
C GLY A 113 -4.08 -1.60 10.34
N LEU A 114 -3.77 -0.30 10.32
CA LEU A 114 -3.66 0.48 11.55
C LEU A 114 -5.02 0.62 12.21
N LYS A 115 -5.06 0.44 13.53
CA LYS A 115 -6.27 0.61 14.36
C LYS A 115 -6.59 2.09 14.66
N GLN A 116 -5.69 2.99 14.31
CA GLN A 116 -5.81 4.42 14.51
C GLN A 116 -5.72 5.15 13.18
N GLU A 117 -6.51 6.18 13.01
CA GLU A 117 -6.41 7.08 11.88
C GLU A 117 -5.15 7.91 11.98
N ARG A 118 -4.48 8.10 10.85
CA ARG A 118 -3.34 8.99 10.71
C ARG A 118 -3.58 9.90 9.52
N PHE A 119 -3.34 11.18 9.75
CA PHE A 119 -3.47 12.19 8.70
C PHE A 119 -2.09 12.73 8.30
N TYR A 120 -1.83 12.68 7.01
CA TYR A 120 -0.59 13.15 6.39
C TYR A 120 -0.86 14.22 5.35
N VAL A 121 0.16 15.02 5.10
CA VAL A 121 0.18 15.99 4.02
C VAL A 121 1.46 15.80 3.20
N LEU A 122 1.30 15.65 1.89
CA LEU A 122 2.38 15.74 0.92
C LEU A 122 2.46 17.18 0.42
N MET A 123 3.61 17.80 0.58
CA MET A 123 3.89 19.16 0.13
C MET A 123 4.54 19.11 -1.23
N LEU A 124 4.03 19.90 -2.18
CA LEU A 124 4.47 19.88 -3.56
C LEU A 124 4.97 21.25 -3.99
N ASP A 125 5.99 21.22 -4.87
CA ASP A 125 6.47 22.43 -5.56
C ASP A 125 5.51 22.88 -6.69
N GLY A 126 5.83 23.99 -7.34
CA GLY A 126 5.01 24.55 -8.44
C GLY A 126 4.92 23.65 -9.68
N LYS A 127 5.73 22.57 -9.77
CA LYS A 127 5.69 21.56 -10.83
C LYS A 127 5.02 20.26 -10.37
N GLY A 128 4.39 20.23 -9.19
CA GLY A 128 3.74 19.06 -8.64
C GLY A 128 4.69 17.97 -8.14
N ARG A 129 5.96 18.31 -7.86
CA ARG A 129 6.94 17.36 -7.36
C ARG A 129 6.93 17.33 -5.83
N LEU A 130 7.07 16.14 -5.27
CA LEU A 130 7.14 15.95 -3.82
C LEU A 130 8.34 16.72 -3.24
N MET A 131 8.06 17.60 -2.28
CA MET A 131 9.08 18.28 -1.47
C MET A 131 9.25 17.55 -0.13
N ARG A 132 8.13 17.26 0.52
CA ARG A 132 8.13 16.68 1.87
C ARG A 132 6.82 16.01 2.21
N GLU A 133 6.89 14.96 3.03
CA GLU A 133 5.78 14.33 3.72
C GLU A 133 5.77 14.76 5.19
N VAL A 134 4.60 15.11 5.73
CA VAL A 134 4.44 15.44 7.16
C VAL A 134 3.20 14.77 7.72
N ARG A 135 3.34 14.08 8.84
CA ARG A 135 2.20 13.59 9.63
C ARG A 135 1.65 14.75 10.49
N ILE A 136 0.40 15.05 10.30
CA ILE A 136 -0.31 16.15 11.03
C ILE A 136 -0.98 15.64 12.29
N SER A 137 -1.62 14.45 12.22
CA SER A 137 -2.30 13.88 13.39
C SER A 137 -2.24 12.36 13.44
N GLU A 138 -2.46 11.82 14.62
CA GLU A 138 -2.63 10.40 14.93
C GLU A 138 -3.70 10.25 16.00
N GLY A 139 -4.71 9.39 15.77
CA GLY A 139 -5.86 9.18 16.63
C GLY A 139 -7.15 9.22 15.84
N THR A 140 -8.29 9.53 16.45
CA THR A 140 -9.55 9.74 15.74
C THR A 140 -9.52 11.05 14.98
N LEU A 141 -9.93 11.04 13.70
CA LEU A 141 -10.11 12.25 12.90
C LEU A 141 -11.34 13.04 13.41
N THR A 142 -11.22 13.69 14.55
CA THR A 142 -12.16 14.73 14.90
C THR A 142 -11.69 16.04 14.28
N ALA A 143 -12.62 16.90 13.86
CA ALA A 143 -12.33 18.21 13.27
C ALA A 143 -11.45 19.13 14.17
N SER A 144 -11.23 18.74 15.42
CA SER A 144 -10.33 19.39 16.38
C SER A 144 -8.86 18.97 16.24
N LEU A 145 -8.55 17.78 15.64
CA LEU A 145 -7.20 17.25 15.53
C LEU A 145 -6.47 17.69 14.24
N VAL A 146 -7.21 17.91 13.13
CA VAL A 146 -6.65 18.43 11.88
C VAL A 146 -7.12 19.85 11.68
N HIS A 147 -6.42 20.79 12.29
CA HIS A 147 -6.72 22.20 12.14
C HIS A 147 -5.96 22.80 10.94
N PRO A 148 -6.59 23.64 10.08
CA PRO A 148 -5.91 24.30 8.96
C PRO A 148 -4.61 24.98 9.35
N ARG A 149 -4.54 25.60 10.52
CA ARG A 149 -3.32 26.22 11.05
C ARG A 149 -2.14 25.26 11.10
N GLU A 150 -2.34 24.01 11.52
CA GLU A 150 -1.24 23.02 11.63
C GLU A 150 -0.79 22.54 10.26
N VAL A 151 -1.73 22.32 9.34
CA VAL A 151 -1.45 21.95 7.94
C VAL A 151 -0.67 23.07 7.24
N PHE A 152 -1.18 24.28 7.26
CA PHE A 152 -0.60 25.39 6.50
C PHE A 152 0.64 26.00 7.15
N ARG A 153 0.81 25.90 8.46
CA ARG A 153 2.07 26.29 9.12
C ARG A 153 3.27 25.56 8.53
N CYS A 154 3.15 24.25 8.31
CA CYS A 154 4.20 23.44 7.69
C CYS A 154 4.37 23.83 6.22
N ALA A 155 3.26 23.94 5.47
CA ALA A 155 3.26 24.26 4.05
C ALA A 155 3.90 25.63 3.74
N ILE A 156 3.58 26.65 4.52
CA ILE A 156 4.15 27.99 4.39
C ILE A 156 5.65 27.97 4.67
N ARG A 157 6.08 27.28 5.72
CA ARG A 157 7.50 27.19 6.10
C ARG A 157 8.36 26.54 5.01
N GLU A 158 7.81 25.55 4.34
CA GLU A 158 8.49 24.82 3.26
C GLU A 158 8.25 25.47 1.88
N ALA A 159 7.54 26.59 1.82
CA ALA A 159 7.17 27.29 0.56
C ALA A 159 6.45 26.38 -0.45
N ALA A 160 5.58 25.49 0.04
CA ALA A 160 4.83 24.56 -0.79
C ALA A 160 3.82 25.32 -1.67
N ALA A 161 3.73 24.96 -2.96
CA ALA A 161 2.76 25.53 -3.89
C ALA A 161 1.42 24.78 -3.87
N ALA A 162 1.45 23.49 -3.49
CA ALA A 162 0.25 22.66 -3.41
C ALA A 162 0.41 21.54 -2.38
N LEU A 163 -0.73 20.94 -2.00
CA LEU A 163 -0.81 19.85 -1.03
C LEU A 163 -1.64 18.70 -1.59
N ILE A 164 -1.26 17.48 -1.21
CA ILE A 164 -2.14 16.30 -1.25
C ILE A 164 -2.35 15.84 0.19
N LEU A 165 -3.60 15.64 0.56
CA LEU A 165 -4.02 15.16 1.87
C LEU A 165 -4.13 13.63 1.81
N VAL A 166 -3.76 12.94 2.88
CA VAL A 166 -3.82 11.47 2.95
C VAL A 166 -4.23 11.04 4.34
N HIS A 167 -5.20 10.14 4.45
CA HIS A 167 -5.50 9.46 5.71
C HIS A 167 -5.96 8.02 5.47
N ASN A 168 -5.94 7.21 6.52
CA ASN A 168 -6.47 5.85 6.50
C ASN A 168 -7.73 5.73 7.34
N HIS A 169 -8.60 4.81 6.92
CA HIS A 169 -9.72 4.36 7.74
C HIS A 169 -9.36 3.04 8.45
N PRO A 170 -9.46 2.95 9.78
CA PRO A 170 -9.26 1.71 10.53
C PRO A 170 -10.23 0.59 10.15
N SER A 171 -11.42 0.94 9.64
CA SER A 171 -12.38 -0.03 9.08
C SER A 171 -11.86 -0.74 7.83
N GLY A 172 -10.91 -0.11 7.13
CA GLY A 172 -10.40 -0.57 5.83
C GLY A 172 -11.26 -0.20 4.64
N ASP A 173 -12.41 0.42 4.85
CA ASP A 173 -13.26 0.98 3.79
C ASP A 173 -12.74 2.36 3.39
N PRO A 174 -12.36 2.61 2.12
CA PRO A 174 -11.86 3.91 1.67
C PRO A 174 -12.99 4.90 1.33
N GLU A 175 -14.26 4.57 1.60
CA GLU A 175 -15.36 5.50 1.34
C GLU A 175 -15.25 6.72 2.26
N PRO A 176 -15.17 7.94 1.70
CA PRO A 176 -15.03 9.16 2.50
C PRO A 176 -16.24 9.40 3.42
N SER A 177 -15.96 9.78 4.65
CA SER A 177 -17.01 10.21 5.59
C SER A 177 -17.50 11.64 5.31
N PRO A 178 -18.65 12.04 5.84
CA PRO A 178 -19.08 13.44 5.84
C PRO A 178 -18.07 14.39 6.49
N GLU A 179 -17.38 13.91 7.52
CA GLU A 179 -16.32 14.62 8.24
C GLU A 179 -15.11 14.86 7.33
N ASP A 180 -14.70 13.90 6.53
CA ASP A 180 -13.61 14.04 5.57
C ASP A 180 -13.93 15.06 4.50
N THR A 181 -15.17 15.04 3.99
CA THR A 181 -15.66 16.00 3.01
C THR A 181 -15.65 17.42 3.59
N THR A 182 -16.15 17.58 4.82
CA THR A 182 -16.18 18.87 5.53
C THR A 182 -14.76 19.38 5.79
N LEU A 183 -13.85 18.51 6.25
CA LEU A 183 -12.45 18.85 6.51
C LEU A 183 -11.75 19.28 5.22
N THR A 184 -11.93 18.53 4.12
CA THR A 184 -11.35 18.83 2.82
C THR A 184 -11.82 20.20 2.32
N GLY A 185 -13.11 20.49 2.42
CA GLY A 185 -13.69 21.80 2.06
C GLY A 185 -13.08 22.96 2.87
N ARG A 186 -12.90 22.77 4.19
CA ARG A 186 -12.26 23.78 5.06
C ARG A 186 -10.79 24.01 4.71
N LEU A 187 -10.04 22.92 4.43
CA LEU A 187 -8.64 23.02 4.03
C LEU A 187 -8.50 23.67 2.65
N ARG A 188 -9.40 23.35 1.70
CA ARG A 188 -9.40 23.99 0.39
C ARG A 188 -9.64 25.48 0.49
N ALA A 189 -10.67 25.92 1.22
CA ALA A 189 -10.95 27.33 1.41
C ALA A 189 -9.79 28.09 2.07
N ALA A 190 -9.13 27.48 3.07
CA ALA A 190 -7.93 28.06 3.68
C ALA A 190 -6.76 28.13 2.72
N GLY A 191 -6.58 27.11 1.88
CA GLY A 191 -5.54 27.06 0.86
C GLY A 191 -5.71 28.12 -0.21
N GLU A 192 -6.94 28.36 -0.67
CA GLU A 192 -7.27 29.43 -1.62
C GLU A 192 -6.85 30.81 -1.11
N LEU A 193 -7.11 31.09 0.18
CA LEU A 193 -6.70 32.36 0.83
C LEU A 193 -5.16 32.50 0.92
N LEU A 194 -4.45 31.40 1.06
CA LEU A 194 -2.99 31.36 1.24
C LEU A 194 -2.23 31.20 -0.08
N GLY A 195 -2.93 30.97 -1.21
CA GLY A 195 -2.30 30.68 -2.49
C GLY A 195 -1.67 29.27 -2.55
N ILE A 196 -2.07 28.35 -1.67
CA ILE A 196 -1.58 26.96 -1.59
C ILE A 196 -2.72 26.01 -1.95
N ARG A 197 -2.68 25.39 -3.11
CA ARG A 197 -3.78 24.56 -3.63
C ARG A 197 -3.84 23.19 -2.94
N ILE A 198 -5.04 22.72 -2.65
CA ILE A 198 -5.27 21.29 -2.37
C ILE A 198 -5.53 20.60 -3.70
N LEU A 199 -4.65 19.68 -4.11
CA LEU A 199 -4.76 18.97 -5.38
C LEU A 199 -5.58 17.69 -5.25
N ASP A 200 -5.50 17.00 -4.12
CA ASP A 200 -6.24 15.78 -3.87
C ASP A 200 -6.38 15.51 -2.36
N HIS A 201 -7.32 14.63 -2.02
CA HIS A 201 -7.41 13.98 -0.73
C HIS A 201 -7.59 12.48 -0.96
N VAL A 202 -6.62 11.68 -0.54
CA VAL A 202 -6.59 10.23 -0.76
C VAL A 202 -6.91 9.50 0.55
N VAL A 203 -8.00 8.75 0.54
CA VAL A 203 -8.40 7.88 1.65
C VAL A 203 -7.85 6.48 1.42
N VAL A 204 -7.02 5.98 2.32
CA VAL A 204 -6.35 4.68 2.21
C VAL A 204 -7.17 3.62 2.94
N GLY A 205 -7.73 2.67 2.19
CA GLY A 205 -8.39 1.47 2.71
C GLY A 205 -7.45 0.26 2.73
N HIS A 206 -8.00 -0.91 3.11
CA HIS A 206 -7.21 -2.15 3.17
C HIS A 206 -6.79 -2.69 1.81
N ARG A 207 -7.63 -2.57 0.80
CA ARG A 207 -7.40 -3.15 -0.54
C ARG A 207 -7.53 -2.14 -1.69
N SER A 208 -8.01 -0.95 -1.38
CA SER A 208 -8.30 0.10 -2.34
C SER A 208 -8.16 1.47 -1.69
N TRP A 209 -8.34 2.50 -2.49
CA TRP A 209 -8.32 3.89 -2.06
C TRP A 209 -9.44 4.67 -2.73
N THR A 210 -9.71 5.83 -2.19
CA THR A 210 -10.53 6.85 -2.83
C THR A 210 -9.74 8.13 -3.00
N SER A 211 -9.78 8.71 -4.18
CA SER A 211 -9.28 10.05 -4.49
C SER A 211 -10.45 11.01 -4.63
N PHE A 212 -10.41 12.10 -3.90
CA PHE A 212 -11.41 13.17 -3.99
C PHE A 212 -11.34 13.90 -5.34
N ALA A 213 -10.12 14.07 -5.88
CA ALA A 213 -9.93 14.69 -7.18
C ALA A 213 -10.55 13.84 -8.30
N GLU A 214 -10.33 12.52 -8.31
CA GLU A 214 -10.92 11.60 -9.29
C GLU A 214 -12.45 11.53 -9.20
N ARG A 215 -13.01 11.81 -8.02
CA ARG A 215 -14.47 11.91 -7.81
C ARG A 215 -15.04 13.32 -8.03
N GLY A 216 -14.21 14.31 -8.38
CA GLY A 216 -14.64 15.70 -8.57
C GLY A 216 -15.08 16.41 -7.28
N MET A 217 -14.52 15.99 -6.12
CA MET A 217 -14.86 16.53 -4.80
C MET A 217 -13.87 17.59 -4.30
N VAL A 218 -12.80 17.87 -5.09
CA VAL A 218 -11.77 18.90 -4.82
C VAL A 218 -11.73 19.92 -5.92
#